data_db8c6dab37481122919c060e2fde9782
#
_entry.id   db8c6dab37481122919c060e2fde9782
#
_cell.length_a   1.000
_cell.length_b   1.000
_cell.length_c   1.000
_cell.angle_alpha   90.00
_cell.angle_beta   90.00
_cell.angle_gamma   90.00
#
_symmetry.space_group_name_H-M   'P 1'
#
loop_
_entity.id
_entity.type
_entity.pdbx_description
1 polymer ?
#
loop_
_entity_poly.entity_id
_entity_poly.type
_entity_poly.pdbx_seq_one_letter_code
_entity_poly.pdbx_strand_id
1 'polypeptide(L)'
;MSRLFFILRPLTLFLVVHPSVFHPSSFSPHPFVHLHPSQQPRKINPEALKKYVGRYQLDAGIIPISTLDVTLENSELWVKPSVVKKRRLLYKSKAVFVDEIEGTPLTFNKDEDGKIVSVDFEYEGEKYTATRVTLPPPSLKGNTTFKLKGYADAGIVALAGSFNNWNQSQYLFGREGDEWVCRIDLEPGKHAYKFIVDGNWLLDPANPNTEDDDYGVKNSVIMVAKLSGQRPQP
;
A
#
# COMPACT_ATOMS: atom_id res chain seq x y z
N MET A 1 17.44 0.83 40.64
CA MET A 1 16.34 -0.15 40.62
C MET A 1 15.08 0.57 41.02
N SER A 2 14.26 0.98 40.09
CA SER A 2 12.91 1.53 40.33
C SER A 2 12.04 1.14 39.15
N ARG A 3 11.13 0.20 39.41
CA ARG A 3 10.12 -0.23 38.45
C ARG A 3 8.94 0.74 38.49
N LEU A 4 8.64 1.40 37.38
CA LEU A 4 7.44 2.21 37.24
C LEU A 4 6.31 1.31 36.72
N PHE A 5 5.33 1.01 37.57
CA PHE A 5 4.07 0.35 37.18
C PHE A 5 3.10 1.41 36.63
N PHE A 6 2.73 1.27 35.35
CA PHE A 6 1.59 2.02 34.81
C PHE A 6 0.29 1.27 35.14
N ILE A 7 -0.53 1.88 35.98
CA ILE A 7 -1.86 1.39 36.35
C ILE A 7 -2.85 1.94 35.30
N LEU A 8 -3.43 1.05 34.49
CA LEU A 8 -4.60 1.37 33.67
C LEU A 8 -5.82 1.57 34.58
N ARG A 9 -6.45 2.73 34.55
CA ARG A 9 -7.75 2.99 35.15
C ARG A 9 -8.84 2.77 34.10
N PRO A 10 -9.89 1.98 34.36
CA PRO A 10 -11.05 1.91 33.49
C PRO A 10 -11.93 3.14 33.68
N LEU A 11 -12.27 3.80 32.58
CA LEU A 11 -13.22 4.91 32.53
C LEU A 11 -14.63 4.34 32.56
N THR A 12 -15.30 4.45 33.69
CA THR A 12 -16.71 4.05 33.86
C THR A 12 -17.60 5.19 33.38
N LEU A 13 -18.27 4.99 32.24
CA LEU A 13 -19.25 5.93 31.69
C LEU A 13 -20.59 5.76 32.41
N PHE A 14 -20.96 6.72 33.24
CA PHE A 14 -22.30 6.80 33.86
C PHE A 14 -23.27 7.40 32.83
N LEU A 15 -24.21 6.56 32.37
CA LEU A 15 -25.34 6.99 31.54
C LEU A 15 -26.44 7.52 32.48
N VAL A 16 -26.61 8.84 32.53
CA VAL A 16 -27.73 9.47 33.25
C VAL A 16 -28.93 9.50 32.29
N VAL A 17 -29.91 8.64 32.54
CA VAL A 17 -31.19 8.65 31.82
C VAL A 17 -32.11 9.66 32.48
N HIS A 18 -32.45 10.75 31.79
CA HIS A 18 -33.51 11.67 32.19
C HIS A 18 -34.83 11.29 31.46
N PRO A 19 -35.94 11.14 32.15
CA PRO A 19 -37.24 10.94 31.50
C PRO A 19 -37.76 12.26 30.96
N SER A 20 -37.72 12.44 29.63
CA SER A 20 -38.38 13.60 28.99
C SER A 20 -39.80 13.26 28.59
N VAL A 21 -40.70 14.08 29.13
CA VAL A 21 -42.15 14.08 28.89
C VAL A 21 -42.47 14.28 27.42
N PHE A 22 -43.27 13.37 26.87
CA PHE A 22 -43.82 13.48 25.50
C PHE A 22 -44.86 14.61 25.43
N HIS A 23 -44.63 15.62 24.61
CA HIS A 23 -45.65 16.54 24.15
C HIS A 23 -45.87 16.28 22.63
N PRO A 24 -47.09 16.05 22.16
CA PRO A 24 -47.35 15.95 20.73
C PRO A 24 -47.62 17.37 20.21
N SER A 25 -46.71 17.92 19.43
CA SER A 25 -46.94 19.13 18.69
C SER A 25 -46.40 19.04 17.24
N SER A 26 -47.35 19.08 16.34
CA SER A 26 -47.35 19.59 14.97
C SER A 26 -46.21 19.07 14.05
N PHE A 27 -46.56 18.13 13.21
CA PHE A 27 -45.85 17.86 11.94
C PHE A 27 -45.88 19.13 11.08
N SER A 28 -44.75 19.82 11.02
CA SER A 28 -44.42 20.76 9.97
C SER A 28 -43.69 19.98 8.87
N PRO A 29 -44.15 20.00 7.61
CA PRO A 29 -43.42 19.35 6.53
C PRO A 29 -42.12 20.11 6.32
N HIS A 30 -41.00 19.46 6.63
CA HIS A 30 -39.69 20.02 6.31
C HIS A 30 -39.62 20.24 4.80
N PRO A 31 -39.19 21.42 4.33
CA PRO A 31 -38.97 21.65 2.93
C PRO A 31 -37.95 20.63 2.42
N PHE A 32 -38.30 19.92 1.36
CA PHE A 32 -37.35 19.13 0.58
C PHE A 32 -36.15 20.01 0.30
N VAL A 33 -35.02 19.69 0.91
CA VAL A 33 -33.74 20.27 0.54
C VAL A 33 -33.45 19.78 -0.88
N HIS A 34 -33.78 20.61 -1.85
CA HIS A 34 -33.32 20.43 -3.23
C HIS A 34 -31.79 20.49 -3.14
N LEU A 35 -31.14 19.34 -3.17
CA LEU A 35 -29.72 19.24 -3.42
C LEU A 35 -29.49 19.92 -4.78
N HIS A 36 -28.76 21.03 -4.74
CA HIS A 36 -28.35 21.74 -5.94
C HIS A 36 -27.60 20.77 -6.87
N PRO A 37 -27.84 20.78 -8.19
CA PRO A 37 -27.24 19.90 -9.18
C PRO A 37 -25.72 20.10 -9.37
N SER A 38 -25.05 20.89 -8.54
CA SER A 38 -23.68 21.37 -8.77
C SER A 38 -22.58 20.60 -8.05
N GLN A 39 -22.84 19.40 -7.48
CA GLN A 39 -21.82 18.59 -6.83
C GLN A 39 -21.71 17.16 -7.37
N GLN A 40 -21.91 16.98 -8.67
CA GLN A 40 -21.39 15.75 -9.28
C GLN A 40 -19.84 15.85 -9.25
N PRO A 41 -19.14 14.82 -8.77
CA PRO A 41 -17.69 14.80 -8.80
C PRO A 41 -17.25 15.03 -10.24
N ARG A 42 -16.44 16.08 -10.48
CA ARG A 42 -15.94 16.39 -11.82
C ARG A 42 -15.21 15.16 -12.34
N LYS A 43 -15.74 14.58 -13.40
CA LYS A 43 -15.12 13.46 -14.09
C LYS A 43 -13.80 13.94 -14.70
N ILE A 44 -12.67 13.52 -14.13
CA ILE A 44 -11.34 13.82 -14.67
C ILE A 44 -11.07 12.85 -15.81
N ASN A 45 -10.40 13.33 -16.85
CA ASN A 45 -9.89 12.46 -17.92
C ASN A 45 -8.94 11.44 -17.31
N PRO A 46 -9.16 10.11 -17.48
CA PRO A 46 -8.29 9.05 -16.94
C PRO A 46 -6.83 9.20 -17.35
N GLU A 47 -6.54 9.68 -18.56
CA GLU A 47 -5.18 9.95 -19.01
C GLU A 47 -4.46 10.99 -18.12
N ALA A 48 -5.20 12.01 -17.67
CA ALA A 48 -4.66 13.02 -16.77
C ALA A 48 -4.38 12.48 -15.36
N LEU A 49 -4.94 11.30 -14.99
CA LEU A 49 -4.69 10.65 -13.72
C LEU A 49 -3.41 9.81 -13.72
N LYS A 50 -2.93 9.34 -14.88
CA LYS A 50 -1.72 8.51 -15.00
C LYS A 50 -0.48 9.14 -14.37
N LYS A 51 -0.37 10.46 -14.38
CA LYS A 51 0.78 11.17 -13.80
C LYS A 51 0.93 10.96 -12.28
N TYR A 52 -0.15 10.62 -11.57
CA TYR A 52 -0.15 10.39 -10.13
C TYR A 52 0.20 8.95 -9.75
N VAL A 53 0.09 8.02 -10.72
CA VAL A 53 0.38 6.58 -10.50
C VAL A 53 1.85 6.38 -10.18
N GLY A 54 2.12 5.57 -9.17
CA GLY A 54 3.48 5.22 -8.76
C GLY A 54 3.57 4.87 -7.28
N ARG A 55 4.76 4.47 -6.87
CA ARG A 55 5.09 4.26 -5.46
C ARG A 55 5.66 5.53 -4.86
N TYR A 56 5.16 5.88 -3.68
CA TYR A 56 5.67 6.98 -2.85
C TYR A 56 6.15 6.38 -1.54
N GLN A 57 7.36 6.72 -1.11
CA GLN A 57 8.02 6.12 0.04
C GLN A 57 8.33 7.18 1.09
N LEU A 58 8.11 6.81 2.35
CA LEU A 58 8.57 7.58 3.51
C LEU A 58 9.93 7.04 3.98
N ASP A 59 10.66 7.86 4.71
CA ASP A 59 11.84 7.41 5.43
C ASP A 59 11.46 6.35 6.46
N ALA A 60 12.33 5.35 6.59
CA ALA A 60 12.05 4.19 7.44
C ALA A 60 11.89 4.58 8.92
N GLY A 61 10.88 4.03 9.58
CA GLY A 61 10.72 4.10 11.04
C GLY A 61 10.06 5.38 11.57
N ILE A 62 9.62 6.31 10.72
CA ILE A 62 8.92 7.52 11.16
C ILE A 62 7.51 7.18 11.63
N ILE A 63 6.77 6.41 10.84
CA ILE A 63 5.43 5.90 11.13
C ILE A 63 5.31 4.46 10.59
N PRO A 64 4.26 3.69 10.97
CA PRO A 64 4.06 2.33 10.44
C PRO A 64 3.88 2.28 8.91
N ILE A 65 3.43 3.36 8.29
CA ILE A 65 3.28 3.46 6.83
C ILE A 65 4.64 3.76 6.22
N SER A 66 5.20 2.81 5.47
CA SER A 66 6.47 2.98 4.75
C SER A 66 6.29 3.35 3.28
N THR A 67 5.19 2.94 2.66
CA THR A 67 4.88 3.24 1.25
C THR A 67 3.40 3.54 1.04
N LEU A 68 3.15 4.33 -0.02
CA LEU A 68 1.84 4.56 -0.61
C LEU A 68 1.92 4.15 -2.09
N ASP A 69 1.26 3.06 -2.48
CA ASP A 69 1.14 2.67 -3.88
C ASP A 69 -0.14 3.28 -4.47
N VAL A 70 0.03 4.18 -5.44
CA VAL A 70 -1.08 4.82 -6.15
C VAL A 70 -1.26 4.13 -7.50
N THR A 71 -2.45 3.59 -7.73
CA THR A 71 -2.83 2.86 -8.95
C THR A 71 -4.00 3.51 -9.66
N LEU A 72 -4.17 3.23 -10.95
CA LEU A 72 -5.31 3.66 -11.76
C LEU A 72 -6.11 2.43 -12.17
N GLU A 73 -7.33 2.30 -11.66
CA GLU A 73 -8.22 1.18 -11.91
C GLU A 73 -9.61 1.68 -12.28
N ASN A 74 -10.20 1.12 -13.32
CA ASN A 74 -11.53 1.53 -13.81
C ASN A 74 -11.69 3.05 -13.98
N SER A 75 -10.61 3.72 -14.42
CA SER A 75 -10.55 5.19 -14.58
C SER A 75 -10.60 6.01 -13.29
N GLU A 76 -10.32 5.39 -12.14
CA GLU A 76 -10.25 6.01 -10.81
C GLU A 76 -8.90 5.77 -10.17
N LEU A 77 -8.42 6.74 -9.37
CA LEU A 77 -7.21 6.54 -8.58
C LEU A 77 -7.52 5.79 -7.29
N TRP A 78 -6.62 4.90 -6.95
CA TRP A 78 -6.62 4.15 -5.70
C TRP A 78 -5.29 4.36 -4.98
N VAL A 79 -5.29 4.36 -3.66
CA VAL A 79 -4.09 4.35 -2.84
C VAL A 79 -4.09 3.13 -1.94
N LYS A 80 -2.93 2.47 -1.86
CA LYS A 80 -2.67 1.36 -0.93
C LYS A 80 -1.49 1.74 -0.06
N PRO A 81 -1.72 2.24 1.17
CA PRO A 81 -0.67 2.35 2.17
C PRO A 81 -0.18 0.96 2.60
N SER A 82 1.10 0.81 2.97
CA SER A 82 1.73 -0.49 3.27
C SER A 82 1.02 -1.31 4.35
N VAL A 83 0.41 -0.67 5.34
CA VAL A 83 -0.26 -1.32 6.49
C VAL A 83 -1.78 -1.11 6.52
N VAL A 84 -2.34 -0.39 5.55
CA VAL A 84 -3.77 -0.03 5.51
C VAL A 84 -4.42 -0.64 4.27
N LYS A 85 -5.71 -0.95 4.33
CA LYS A 85 -6.47 -1.42 3.17
C LYS A 85 -6.48 -0.38 2.05
N LYS A 86 -6.52 -0.86 0.81
CA LYS A 86 -6.66 -0.04 -0.38
C LYS A 86 -7.93 0.82 -0.33
N ARG A 87 -7.83 2.09 -0.75
CA ARG A 87 -8.89 3.09 -0.70
C ARG A 87 -8.97 3.84 -2.02
N ARG A 88 -10.16 4.19 -2.43
CA ARG A 88 -10.38 5.03 -3.61
C ARG A 88 -10.06 6.48 -3.27
N LEU A 89 -9.47 7.18 -4.24
CA LEU A 89 -9.15 8.61 -4.15
C LEU A 89 -10.16 9.43 -4.95
N LEU A 90 -10.91 10.27 -4.26
CA LEU A 90 -11.87 11.19 -4.84
C LEU A 90 -11.18 12.53 -5.15
N TYR A 91 -11.37 13.02 -6.36
CA TYR A 91 -10.78 14.31 -6.76
C TYR A 91 -11.45 15.47 -6.01
N LYS A 92 -10.67 16.33 -5.41
CA LYS A 92 -11.14 17.53 -4.72
C LYS A 92 -10.81 18.81 -5.50
N SER A 93 -9.55 19.04 -5.81
CA SER A 93 -9.11 20.25 -6.55
C SER A 93 -7.66 20.10 -7.00
N LYS A 94 -7.30 20.68 -8.16
CA LYS A 94 -5.92 20.70 -8.69
C LYS A 94 -5.21 19.34 -8.57
N ALA A 95 -4.29 19.21 -7.61
CA ALA A 95 -3.54 17.97 -7.32
C ALA A 95 -3.94 17.38 -5.96
N VAL A 96 -5.09 17.74 -5.42
CA VAL A 96 -5.60 17.28 -4.13
C VAL A 96 -6.69 16.25 -4.37
N PHE A 97 -6.53 15.11 -3.74
CA PHE A 97 -7.52 14.02 -3.67
C PHE A 97 -7.84 13.78 -2.18
N VAL A 98 -8.96 13.13 -1.92
CA VAL A 98 -9.32 12.68 -0.57
C VAL A 98 -9.64 11.19 -0.61
N ASP A 99 -9.22 10.44 0.40
CA ASP A 99 -9.67 9.06 0.49
C ASP A 99 -11.18 9.01 0.81
N GLU A 100 -11.85 8.01 0.24
CA GLU A 100 -13.31 7.91 0.31
C GLU A 100 -13.85 7.53 1.69
N ILE A 101 -13.01 7.02 2.59
CA ILE A 101 -13.43 6.47 3.90
C ILE A 101 -13.31 7.52 5.00
N GLU A 102 -12.13 8.13 5.15
CA GLU A 102 -11.83 9.08 6.22
C GLU A 102 -11.84 10.54 5.73
N GLY A 103 -11.84 10.75 4.41
CA GLY A 103 -11.75 12.09 3.82
C GLY A 103 -10.37 12.72 3.98
N THR A 104 -9.35 11.92 4.32
CA THR A 104 -7.97 12.38 4.49
C THR A 104 -7.44 12.95 3.18
N PRO A 105 -6.94 14.19 3.17
CA PRO A 105 -6.39 14.79 1.96
C PRO A 105 -5.03 14.20 1.60
N LEU A 106 -4.85 13.91 0.31
CA LEU A 106 -3.58 13.61 -0.32
C LEU A 106 -3.26 14.72 -1.32
N THR A 107 -2.19 15.46 -1.08
CA THR A 107 -1.75 16.56 -1.95
C THR A 107 -0.50 16.15 -2.72
N PHE A 108 -0.62 16.02 -4.04
CA PHE A 108 0.51 15.66 -4.90
C PHE A 108 1.31 16.89 -5.31
N ASN A 109 2.61 16.89 -5.00
CA ASN A 109 3.53 17.96 -5.26
C ASN A 109 4.26 17.73 -6.57
N LYS A 110 4.59 18.84 -7.25
CA LYS A 110 5.29 18.85 -8.54
C LYS A 110 6.65 19.51 -8.40
N ASP A 111 7.59 19.05 -9.22
CA ASP A 111 8.83 19.80 -9.50
C ASP A 111 8.60 20.96 -10.49
N GLU A 112 9.68 21.64 -10.85
CA GLU A 112 9.68 22.76 -11.78
C GLU A 112 9.20 22.36 -13.19
N ASP A 113 9.43 21.10 -13.59
CA ASP A 113 8.99 20.52 -14.87
C ASP A 113 7.52 20.07 -14.85
N GLY A 114 6.83 20.20 -13.71
CA GLY A 114 5.45 19.79 -13.54
C GLY A 114 5.22 18.30 -13.33
N LYS A 115 6.31 17.52 -13.11
CA LYS A 115 6.28 16.10 -12.81
C LYS A 115 5.92 15.91 -11.33
N ILE A 116 5.07 14.93 -11.01
CA ILE A 116 4.75 14.58 -9.62
C ILE A 116 5.97 13.92 -8.97
N VAL A 117 6.43 14.48 -7.84
CA VAL A 117 7.63 14.03 -7.11
C VAL A 117 7.35 13.58 -5.68
N SER A 118 6.22 14.00 -5.09
CA SER A 118 5.85 13.59 -3.74
C SER A 118 4.35 13.70 -3.50
N VAL A 119 3.90 13.15 -2.39
CA VAL A 119 2.54 13.31 -1.88
C VAL A 119 2.59 13.63 -0.39
N ASP A 120 1.85 14.68 0.00
CA ASP A 120 1.63 15.02 1.41
C ASP A 120 0.31 14.41 1.86
N PHE A 121 0.28 13.88 3.09
CA PHE A 121 -0.90 13.31 3.72
C PHE A 121 -0.85 13.49 5.24
N GLU A 122 -1.97 13.24 5.92
CA GLU A 122 -2.06 13.29 7.37
C GLU A 122 -2.19 11.86 7.93
N TYR A 123 -1.49 11.59 9.04
CA TYR A 123 -1.61 10.37 9.81
C TYR A 123 -1.56 10.73 11.31
N GLU A 124 -2.57 10.34 12.09
CA GLU A 124 -2.70 10.68 13.52
C GLU A 124 -2.59 12.17 13.84
N GLY A 125 -3.08 13.03 12.93
CA GLY A 125 -3.09 14.50 13.09
C GLY A 125 -1.79 15.21 12.69
N GLU A 126 -0.76 14.46 12.32
CA GLU A 126 0.52 15.00 11.85
C GLU A 126 0.66 14.88 10.33
N LYS A 127 1.40 15.80 9.71
CA LYS A 127 1.64 15.83 8.27
C LYS A 127 2.93 15.13 7.90
N TYR A 128 2.85 14.31 6.87
CA TYR A 128 3.97 13.55 6.31
C TYR A 128 4.08 13.76 4.81
N THR A 129 5.29 13.67 4.31
CA THR A 129 5.58 13.71 2.88
C THR A 129 6.21 12.39 2.46
N ALA A 130 5.59 11.69 1.51
CA ALA A 130 6.16 10.52 0.86
C ALA A 130 6.74 10.93 -0.51
N THR A 131 8.01 10.60 -0.74
CA THR A 131 8.72 10.92 -1.98
C THR A 131 8.46 9.85 -3.04
N ARG A 132 8.20 10.25 -4.27
CA ARG A 132 8.01 9.33 -5.39
C ARG A 132 9.28 8.57 -5.70
N VAL A 133 9.21 7.24 -5.70
CA VAL A 133 10.32 6.37 -6.06
C VAL A 133 10.26 6.07 -7.56
N THR A 134 11.39 6.19 -8.24
CA THR A 134 11.51 5.65 -9.58
C THR A 134 11.73 4.15 -9.45
N LEU A 135 10.68 3.38 -9.78
CA LEU A 135 10.79 1.92 -9.77
C LEU A 135 11.64 1.45 -10.94
N PRO A 136 12.50 0.44 -10.75
CA PRO A 136 13.24 -0.18 -11.84
C PRO A 136 12.27 -0.90 -12.81
N PRO A 137 12.71 -1.21 -14.01
CA PRO A 137 11.93 -2.08 -14.90
C PRO A 137 11.75 -3.47 -14.26
N PRO A 138 10.75 -4.25 -14.71
CA PRO A 138 10.58 -5.62 -14.26
C PRO A 138 11.86 -6.45 -14.40
N SER A 139 12.15 -7.25 -13.37
CA SER A 139 13.30 -8.17 -13.36
C SER A 139 12.93 -9.44 -14.10
N LEU A 140 13.36 -9.58 -15.34
CA LEU A 140 13.00 -10.69 -16.24
C LEU A 140 14.20 -11.54 -16.69
N LYS A 141 15.34 -11.40 -16.03
CA LYS A 141 16.56 -12.19 -16.30
C LYS A 141 17.13 -12.69 -14.98
N GLY A 142 17.67 -13.90 -14.99
CA GLY A 142 18.31 -14.53 -13.83
C GLY A 142 18.10 -16.04 -13.81
N ASN A 143 18.82 -16.70 -12.92
CA ASN A 143 18.83 -18.15 -12.76
C ASN A 143 17.63 -18.71 -11.97
N THR A 144 16.92 -17.85 -11.27
CA THR A 144 15.79 -18.23 -10.41
C THR A 144 14.53 -17.50 -10.84
N THR A 145 13.43 -18.25 -11.00
CA THR A 145 12.14 -17.72 -11.46
C THR A 145 11.10 -17.80 -10.35
N PHE A 146 10.45 -16.67 -10.10
CA PHE A 146 9.29 -16.55 -9.21
C PHE A 146 8.05 -16.25 -10.05
N LYS A 147 6.93 -16.89 -9.72
CA LYS A 147 5.66 -16.74 -10.45
C LYS A 147 4.50 -16.54 -9.48
N LEU A 148 3.58 -15.65 -9.85
CA LEU A 148 2.35 -15.41 -9.11
C LEU A 148 1.17 -15.38 -10.08
N LYS A 149 0.22 -16.30 -9.88
CA LYS A 149 -1.04 -16.33 -10.65
C LYS A 149 -2.10 -15.44 -10.03
N GLY A 150 -2.98 -14.94 -10.88
CA GLY A 150 -4.04 -14.03 -10.45
C GLY A 150 -3.57 -12.60 -10.28
N TYR A 151 -4.23 -11.85 -9.40
CA TYR A 151 -3.95 -10.43 -9.16
C TYR A 151 -3.94 -9.60 -10.44
N ALA A 152 -4.94 -9.84 -11.31
CA ALA A 152 -5.03 -9.19 -12.63
C ALA A 152 -5.06 -7.67 -12.51
N ASP A 153 -5.67 -7.16 -11.46
CA ASP A 153 -5.86 -5.74 -11.20
C ASP A 153 -4.73 -5.12 -10.33
N ALA A 154 -3.68 -5.90 -10.00
CA ALA A 154 -2.55 -5.35 -9.25
C ALA A 154 -1.78 -4.33 -10.12
N GLY A 155 -1.46 -3.19 -9.51
CA GLY A 155 -0.64 -2.16 -10.15
C GLY A 155 0.86 -2.44 -10.05
N ILE A 156 1.30 -2.97 -8.91
CA ILE A 156 2.71 -3.23 -8.61
C ILE A 156 2.84 -4.57 -7.88
N VAL A 157 3.65 -5.46 -8.43
CA VAL A 157 4.05 -6.69 -7.75
C VAL A 157 5.57 -6.70 -7.61
N ALA A 158 6.07 -6.91 -6.40
CA ALA A 158 7.49 -6.91 -6.09
C ALA A 158 7.90 -8.19 -5.34
N LEU A 159 9.21 -8.47 -5.35
CA LEU A 159 9.85 -9.57 -4.64
C LEU A 159 10.81 -9.00 -3.60
N ALA A 160 10.69 -9.42 -2.36
CA ALA A 160 11.65 -9.13 -1.30
C ALA A 160 12.03 -10.40 -0.55
N GLY A 161 13.25 -10.43 -0.06
CA GLY A 161 13.77 -11.58 0.65
C GLY A 161 15.13 -11.33 1.29
N SER A 162 15.71 -12.40 1.87
CA SER A 162 17.03 -12.37 2.50
C SER A 162 18.15 -11.94 1.54
N PHE A 163 17.93 -12.11 0.23
CA PHE A 163 18.90 -11.77 -0.83
C PHE A 163 18.94 -10.26 -1.17
N ASN A 164 18.02 -9.45 -0.70
CA ASN A 164 17.98 -8.01 -0.98
C ASN A 164 17.61 -7.18 0.26
N ASN A 165 17.90 -7.71 1.46
CA ASN A 165 17.56 -7.06 2.73
C ASN A 165 16.10 -6.63 2.82
N TRP A 166 15.20 -7.44 2.27
CA TRP A 166 13.75 -7.20 2.25
C TRP A 166 13.34 -5.89 1.56
N ASN A 167 14.15 -5.41 0.60
CA ASN A 167 13.86 -4.20 -0.17
C ASN A 167 12.70 -4.46 -1.15
N GLN A 168 11.55 -3.85 -0.88
CA GLN A 168 10.31 -4.02 -1.64
C GLN A 168 10.26 -3.25 -2.97
N SER A 169 11.31 -2.52 -3.34
CA SER A 169 11.32 -1.69 -4.55
C SER A 169 12.41 -2.09 -5.54
N GLN A 170 13.21 -3.14 -5.25
CA GLN A 170 14.35 -3.53 -6.07
C GLN A 170 13.98 -4.49 -7.20
N TYR A 171 13.22 -5.53 -6.90
CA TYR A 171 12.87 -6.56 -7.87
C TYR A 171 11.37 -6.54 -8.15
N LEU A 172 11.02 -6.11 -9.36
CA LEU A 172 9.62 -6.05 -9.78
C LEU A 172 9.27 -7.20 -10.71
N PHE A 173 8.04 -7.66 -10.56
CA PHE A 173 7.45 -8.61 -11.49
C PHE A 173 7.01 -7.91 -12.79
N GLY A 174 7.16 -8.59 -13.93
CA GLY A 174 6.51 -8.25 -15.18
C GLY A 174 5.35 -9.19 -15.48
N ARG A 175 4.49 -8.79 -16.41
CA ARG A 175 3.40 -9.64 -16.88
C ARG A 175 3.89 -10.55 -18.01
N GLU A 176 3.64 -11.86 -17.89
CA GLU A 176 3.78 -12.83 -18.95
C GLU A 176 2.44 -13.61 -19.06
N GLY A 177 1.59 -13.21 -20.00
CA GLY A 177 0.22 -13.71 -20.10
C GLY A 177 -0.62 -13.35 -18.89
N ASP A 178 -1.18 -14.35 -18.20
CA ASP A 178 -2.01 -14.22 -17.00
C ASP A 178 -1.21 -14.31 -15.68
N GLU A 179 0.11 -14.50 -15.79
CA GLU A 179 1.00 -14.60 -14.63
C GLU A 179 1.86 -13.35 -14.45
N TRP A 180 2.21 -13.07 -13.20
CA TRP A 180 3.31 -12.20 -12.82
C TRP A 180 4.58 -13.01 -12.72
N VAL A 181 5.66 -12.55 -13.35
CA VAL A 181 6.96 -13.26 -13.39
C VAL A 181 8.08 -12.33 -12.97
N CYS A 182 8.95 -12.83 -12.09
CA CYS A 182 10.19 -12.18 -11.70
C CYS A 182 11.32 -13.20 -11.84
N ARG A 183 12.43 -12.80 -12.50
CA ARG A 183 13.64 -13.62 -12.61
C ARG A 183 14.82 -12.82 -12.09
N ILE A 184 15.57 -13.41 -11.18
CA ILE A 184 16.76 -12.80 -10.58
C ILE A 184 17.86 -13.85 -10.45
N ASP A 185 19.09 -13.39 -10.34
CA ASP A 185 20.21 -14.26 -10.00
C ASP A 185 20.29 -14.41 -8.47
N LEU A 186 20.24 -15.65 -8.00
CA LEU A 186 20.45 -16.01 -6.60
C LEU A 186 21.64 -16.94 -6.48
N GLU A 187 22.44 -16.73 -5.45
CA GLU A 187 23.50 -17.66 -5.07
C GLU A 187 22.91 -19.00 -4.62
N PRO A 188 23.64 -20.11 -4.79
CA PRO A 188 23.24 -21.39 -4.27
C PRO A 188 23.03 -21.33 -2.74
N GLY A 189 21.93 -21.90 -2.28
CA GLY A 189 21.60 -21.91 -0.85
C GLY A 189 20.12 -21.68 -0.56
N LYS A 190 19.82 -21.50 0.71
CA LYS A 190 18.47 -21.23 1.21
C LYS A 190 18.19 -19.74 1.21
N HIS A 191 17.05 -19.34 0.66
CA HIS A 191 16.60 -17.95 0.65
C HIS A 191 15.15 -17.86 1.15
N ALA A 192 14.93 -16.99 2.12
CA ALA A 192 13.60 -16.62 2.58
C ALA A 192 13.08 -15.45 1.74
N TYR A 193 11.79 -15.47 1.39
CA TYR A 193 11.18 -14.42 0.55
C TYR A 193 9.68 -14.26 0.76
N LYS A 194 9.16 -13.14 0.28
CA LYS A 194 7.73 -12.85 0.12
C LYS A 194 7.48 -12.08 -1.17
N PHE A 195 6.25 -12.19 -1.67
CA PHE A 195 5.72 -11.29 -2.68
C PHE A 195 5.10 -10.07 -2.02
N ILE A 196 5.14 -8.92 -2.70
CA ILE A 196 4.45 -7.71 -2.27
C ILE A 196 3.52 -7.29 -3.40
N VAL A 197 2.20 -7.40 -3.18
CA VAL A 197 1.17 -7.04 -4.15
C VAL A 197 0.50 -5.76 -3.69
N ASP A 198 0.71 -4.67 -4.42
CA ASP A 198 0.21 -3.33 -4.05
C ASP A 198 0.44 -3.01 -2.57
N GLY A 199 1.67 -3.25 -2.09
CA GLY A 199 2.08 -3.03 -0.70
C GLY A 199 1.65 -4.09 0.32
N ASN A 200 0.91 -5.14 -0.08
CA ASN A 200 0.56 -6.25 0.80
C ASN A 200 1.61 -7.37 0.71
N TRP A 201 2.17 -7.74 1.86
CA TRP A 201 3.09 -8.86 1.96
C TRP A 201 2.36 -10.19 1.90
N LEU A 202 2.79 -11.08 1.02
CA LEU A 202 2.14 -12.34 0.70
C LEU A 202 3.17 -13.47 0.69
N LEU A 203 2.86 -14.58 1.34
CA LEU A 203 3.56 -15.84 1.11
C LEU A 203 3.32 -16.28 -0.34
N ASP A 204 4.28 -16.98 -0.92
CA ASP A 204 4.10 -17.60 -2.23
C ASP A 204 3.03 -18.70 -2.14
N PRO A 205 1.87 -18.51 -2.77
CA PRO A 205 0.77 -19.47 -2.67
C PRO A 205 1.07 -20.81 -3.39
N ALA A 206 2.07 -20.81 -4.28
CA ALA A 206 2.49 -22.02 -5.00
C ALA A 206 3.62 -22.78 -4.28
N ASN A 207 4.21 -22.21 -3.23
CA ASN A 207 5.31 -22.83 -2.49
C ASN A 207 4.89 -23.20 -1.06
N PRO A 208 4.75 -24.49 -0.73
CA PRO A 208 4.36 -24.92 0.61
C PRO A 208 5.49 -24.79 1.66
N ASN A 209 6.74 -24.58 1.23
CA ASN A 209 7.87 -24.49 2.13
C ASN A 209 7.91 -23.12 2.78
N THR A 210 7.78 -23.08 4.10
CA THR A 210 7.84 -21.85 4.89
C THR A 210 8.71 -22.03 6.12
N GLU A 211 9.27 -20.94 6.63
CA GLU A 211 9.93 -20.88 7.93
C GLU A 211 9.50 -19.62 8.69
N ASP A 212 9.57 -19.69 10.01
CA ASP A 212 9.35 -18.53 10.86
C ASP A 212 10.69 -17.80 11.03
N ASP A 213 10.64 -16.45 11.00
CA ASP A 213 11.80 -15.64 11.36
C ASP A 213 11.91 -15.48 12.90
N ASP A 214 12.92 -14.75 13.36
CA ASP A 214 13.17 -14.51 14.78
C ASP A 214 12.02 -13.79 15.52
N TYR A 215 11.07 -13.25 14.77
CA TYR A 215 9.88 -12.57 15.28
C TYR A 215 8.60 -13.41 15.17
N GLY A 216 8.73 -14.67 14.70
CA GLY A 216 7.59 -15.58 14.49
C GLY A 216 6.76 -15.26 13.24
N VAL A 217 7.31 -14.48 12.30
CA VAL A 217 6.65 -14.15 11.03
C VAL A 217 7.04 -15.17 9.96
N LYS A 218 6.03 -15.83 9.36
CA LYS A 218 6.26 -16.81 8.29
C LYS A 218 6.79 -16.18 7.01
N ASN A 219 7.79 -16.81 6.43
CA ASN A 219 8.36 -16.49 5.13
C ASN A 219 8.35 -17.74 4.23
N SER A 220 8.15 -17.57 2.93
CA SER A 220 8.36 -18.65 1.96
C SER A 220 9.85 -18.90 1.81
N VAL A 221 10.24 -20.15 1.53
CA VAL A 221 11.64 -20.56 1.41
C VAL A 221 11.89 -21.26 0.10
N ILE A 222 12.96 -20.87 -0.59
CA ILE A 222 13.47 -21.55 -1.80
C ILE A 222 14.90 -22.04 -1.57
N MET A 223 15.19 -23.23 -2.09
CA MET A 223 16.55 -23.78 -2.16
C MET A 223 17.07 -23.65 -3.59
N VAL A 224 18.11 -22.85 -3.78
CA VAL A 224 18.80 -22.73 -5.07
C VAL A 224 19.92 -23.75 -5.11
N ALA A 225 19.88 -24.62 -6.12
CA ALA A 225 20.89 -25.67 -6.27
C ALA A 225 22.22 -25.08 -6.77
N LYS A 226 23.33 -25.64 -6.31
CA LYS A 226 24.64 -25.36 -6.92
C LYS A 226 24.66 -25.96 -8.33
N LEU A 227 24.91 -25.13 -9.35
CA LEU A 227 25.08 -25.65 -10.70
C LEU A 227 26.26 -26.63 -10.71
N SER A 228 25.97 -27.90 -10.96
CA SER A 228 27.01 -28.93 -11.15
C SER A 228 27.71 -28.65 -12.48
N GLY A 229 28.86 -27.96 -12.44
CA GLY A 229 29.65 -27.70 -13.64
C GLY A 229 30.66 -26.54 -13.60
N GLN A 230 30.63 -25.67 -12.61
CA GLN A 230 31.72 -24.70 -12.44
C GLN A 230 32.89 -25.38 -11.70
N ARG A 231 33.88 -25.84 -12.48
CA ARG A 231 35.22 -26.13 -11.92
C ARG A 231 35.71 -24.83 -11.24
N PRO A 232 36.32 -24.94 -10.04
CA PRO A 232 37.07 -23.80 -9.50
C PRO A 232 38.11 -23.41 -10.54
N GLN A 233 38.08 -22.19 -10.99
CA GLN A 233 39.19 -21.64 -11.77
C GLN A 233 40.40 -21.56 -10.83
N PRO A 234 41.60 -21.99 -11.28
CA PRO A 234 42.79 -22.03 -10.46
C PRO A 234 43.24 -20.65 -10.00
#